data_d35a842483cb523ab54940a39c0a8b26
#
_entry.id   d35a842483cb523ab54940a39c0a8b26
#
_cell.length_a   1.000
_cell.length_b   1.000
_cell.length_c   1.000
_cell.angle_alpha   90.00
_cell.angle_beta   90.00
_cell.angle_gamma   90.00
#
_symmetry.space_group_name_H-M   'P 1'
#
loop_
_entity.id
_entity.type
_entity.pdbx_description
1 polymer ?
#
loop_
_entity_poly.entity_id
_entity_poly.type
_entity_poly.pdbx_seq_one_letter_code
_entity_poly.pdbx_strand_id
1 'polypeptide(L)'
;MAKNSNLSQAKAAKNDEFYTQYADIQKEVNAYIEYNPDVFRGKTILLPCDDPEWSNFTKFFAQNFEFFGLKKLISTSYAIESKNYKSDWQPTLFETENPLYNADKSRIKGKIFTLDHDTNTNGRIDIDDLQWQYLEGDGDFRSAEVTALRDEADIIITNPPFSLFREFLAWIMEGKKQFLIMGNKNAITYKEVFPLIAQNRAWLGYTSISLDILFKVPKEMEAELLTQKEGSSYRLINNEVFARSASVWFTNVEHGRRHHPMQLMTMEDNLKFNKKLKGQSEYLHYVNYNAIEIPFTDAIPSNCSGEMGVPISFLDKYCPEQFEIIGISLNLGTIKPKDLPKSLQGGPAFYLQKGDSYQRLYPRIVIRHKKQ
;
A
#
# COMPACT_ATOMS: atom_id res chain seq x y z
N MET A 1 8.24 -10.47 -25.89
CA MET A 1 7.55 -10.60 -24.57
C MET A 1 8.65 -10.50 -23.52
N ALA A 2 8.85 -9.34 -22.92
CA ALA A 2 9.67 -9.25 -21.73
C ALA A 2 8.91 -9.98 -20.61
N LYS A 3 9.38 -11.16 -20.26
CA LYS A 3 8.94 -11.86 -19.05
C LYS A 3 9.13 -10.87 -17.88
N ASN A 4 8.10 -10.72 -17.06
CA ASN A 4 8.14 -9.98 -15.81
C ASN A 4 9.15 -10.66 -14.87
N SER A 5 10.44 -10.50 -15.17
CA SER A 5 11.55 -11.11 -14.42
C SER A 5 11.56 -10.60 -12.97
N ASN A 6 11.07 -9.38 -12.74
CA ASN A 6 11.01 -8.80 -11.39
C ASN A 6 9.96 -9.46 -10.48
N LEU A 7 8.84 -9.96 -11.04
CA LEU A 7 7.83 -10.68 -10.24
C LEU A 7 8.27 -12.11 -9.92
N SER A 8 9.01 -12.76 -10.83
CA SER A 8 9.58 -14.09 -10.60
C SER A 8 10.82 -14.03 -9.71
N GLN A 9 11.60 -12.95 -9.77
CA GLN A 9 12.72 -12.69 -8.85
C GLN A 9 12.21 -12.28 -7.46
N ALA A 10 11.15 -11.48 -7.34
CA ALA A 10 10.50 -11.20 -6.07
C ALA A 10 9.90 -12.46 -5.43
N LYS A 11 9.33 -13.37 -6.23
CA LYS A 11 8.89 -14.70 -5.76
C LYS A 11 10.07 -15.61 -5.36
N ALA A 12 11.21 -15.50 -6.04
CA ALA A 12 12.42 -16.29 -5.73
C ALA A 12 13.23 -15.69 -4.56
N ALA A 13 13.17 -14.38 -4.38
CA ALA A 13 13.96 -13.64 -3.38
C ALA A 13 13.10 -13.26 -2.17
N LYS A 14 12.34 -14.16 -1.58
CA LYS A 14 11.83 -14.10 -0.18
C LYS A 14 11.51 -12.69 0.41
N ASN A 15 11.30 -11.69 -0.45
CA ASN A 15 11.18 -10.28 -0.09
C ASN A 15 9.77 -9.89 0.35
N ASP A 16 8.89 -10.85 0.60
CA ASP A 16 7.51 -10.58 1.02
C ASP A 16 7.41 -10.24 2.53
N GLU A 17 8.49 -10.39 3.31
CA GLU A 17 8.50 -10.14 4.76
C GLU A 17 9.54 -9.09 5.17
N PHE A 18 9.62 -7.98 4.46
CA PHE A 18 10.40 -6.85 4.94
C PHE A 18 9.69 -6.12 6.08
N TYR A 19 10.44 -5.90 7.16
CA TYR A 19 9.91 -5.20 8.33
C TYR A 19 9.72 -3.71 8.05
N THR A 20 8.49 -3.27 8.06
CA THR A 20 8.14 -1.84 7.98
C THR A 20 8.79 -1.11 9.16
N GLN A 21 9.45 0.02 8.89
CA GLN A 21 10.12 0.77 9.94
C GLN A 21 9.08 1.41 10.89
N TYR A 22 9.37 1.40 12.19
CA TYR A 22 8.52 2.00 13.21
C TYR A 22 8.15 3.46 12.88
N ALA A 23 9.13 4.26 12.42
CA ALA A 23 8.93 5.65 12.05
C ALA A 23 7.96 5.83 10.87
N ASP A 24 7.93 4.90 9.90
CA ASP A 24 7.01 4.96 8.77
C ASP A 24 5.57 4.65 9.21
N ILE A 25 5.39 3.67 10.13
CA ILE A 25 4.11 3.36 10.74
C ILE A 25 3.61 4.57 11.55
N GLN A 26 4.46 5.12 12.40
CA GLN A 26 4.14 6.28 13.23
C GLN A 26 3.72 7.48 12.39
N LYS A 27 4.48 7.79 11.34
CA LYS A 27 4.18 8.90 10.43
C LYS A 27 2.82 8.72 9.75
N GLU A 28 2.55 7.52 9.26
CA GLU A 28 1.29 7.21 8.59
C GLU A 28 0.12 7.31 9.57
N VAL A 29 0.19 6.61 10.70
CA VAL A 29 -0.89 6.54 11.69
C VAL A 29 -1.19 7.90 12.34
N ASN A 30 -0.16 8.70 12.62
CA ASN A 30 -0.35 10.05 13.19
C ASN A 30 -1.21 10.94 12.31
N ALA A 31 -1.13 10.82 10.99
CA ALA A 31 -1.95 11.62 10.09
C ALA A 31 -3.46 11.34 10.18
N TYR A 32 -3.84 10.12 10.55
CA TYR A 32 -5.23 9.76 10.81
C TYR A 32 -5.71 10.31 12.16
N ILE A 33 -4.85 10.27 13.17
CA ILE A 33 -5.14 10.81 14.51
C ILE A 33 -5.23 12.34 14.46
N GLU A 34 -4.37 13.00 13.69
CA GLU A 34 -4.44 14.46 13.47
C GLU A 34 -5.75 14.89 12.82
N TYR A 35 -6.28 14.07 11.92
CA TYR A 35 -7.56 14.31 11.26
C TYR A 35 -8.76 13.97 12.15
N ASN A 36 -8.69 12.83 12.83
CA ASN A 36 -9.72 12.37 13.78
C ASN A 36 -9.04 11.73 15.02
N PRO A 37 -8.92 12.46 16.13
CA PRO A 37 -8.28 11.93 17.34
C PRO A 37 -8.90 10.65 17.92
N ASP A 38 -10.14 10.38 17.60
CA ASP A 38 -10.88 9.21 18.07
C ASP A 38 -10.94 8.06 17.04
N VAL A 39 -10.14 8.14 15.97
CA VAL A 39 -10.17 7.15 14.87
C VAL A 39 -10.00 5.71 15.34
N PHE A 40 -9.23 5.48 16.39
CA PHE A 40 -8.95 4.16 16.97
C PHE A 40 -9.67 3.92 18.30
N ARG A 41 -10.31 4.94 18.91
CA ARG A 41 -10.92 4.84 20.24
C ARG A 41 -12.05 3.80 20.27
N GLY A 42 -11.95 2.89 21.26
CA GLY A 42 -12.92 1.80 21.43
C GLY A 42 -12.91 0.74 20.33
N LYS A 43 -11.88 0.73 19.47
CA LYS A 43 -11.76 -0.20 18.35
C LYS A 43 -10.96 -1.44 18.70
N THR A 44 -11.34 -2.55 18.08
CA THR A 44 -10.54 -3.77 18.00
C THR A 44 -9.69 -3.70 16.71
N ILE A 45 -8.37 -3.76 16.86
CA ILE A 45 -7.43 -3.79 15.74
C ILE A 45 -6.91 -5.21 15.53
N LEU A 46 -6.91 -5.68 14.29
CA LEU A 46 -6.31 -6.95 13.88
C LEU A 46 -5.09 -6.71 12.99
N LEU A 47 -3.97 -7.34 13.34
CA LEU A 47 -2.69 -7.36 12.62
C LEU A 47 -2.42 -8.80 12.15
N PRO A 48 -3.03 -9.26 11.02
CA PRO A 48 -3.10 -10.70 10.71
C PRO A 48 -1.87 -11.28 10.03
N CYS A 49 -0.83 -10.50 9.78
CA CYS A 49 0.42 -10.94 9.16
C CYS A 49 1.64 -10.46 9.94
N ASP A 50 1.46 -10.10 11.19
CA ASP A 50 2.46 -9.42 12.00
C ASP A 50 2.87 -10.27 13.19
N ASP A 51 4.02 -10.93 13.07
CA ASP A 51 4.64 -11.67 14.18
C ASP A 51 4.94 -10.69 15.32
N PRO A 52 4.31 -10.85 16.49
CA PRO A 52 4.42 -9.88 17.57
C PRO A 52 5.83 -9.70 18.13
N GLU A 53 6.67 -10.70 18.00
CA GLU A 53 8.07 -10.61 18.48
C GLU A 53 8.91 -9.70 17.58
N TRP A 54 8.57 -9.61 16.30
CA TRP A 54 9.35 -8.93 15.28
C TRP A 54 8.66 -7.73 14.66
N SER A 55 7.31 -7.75 14.59
CA SER A 55 6.55 -6.72 13.92
C SER A 55 6.58 -5.38 14.66
N ASN A 56 7.01 -4.35 13.95
CA ASN A 56 6.89 -2.98 14.43
C ASN A 56 5.44 -2.50 14.51
N PHE A 57 4.50 -3.12 13.80
CA PHE A 57 3.07 -2.83 13.93
C PHE A 57 2.57 -3.23 15.31
N THR A 58 2.82 -4.47 15.72
CA THR A 58 2.40 -4.93 17.05
C THR A 58 3.02 -4.08 18.15
N LYS A 59 4.33 -3.81 18.07
CA LYS A 59 5.03 -2.96 19.03
C LYS A 59 4.43 -1.55 19.09
N PHE A 60 4.17 -0.95 17.92
CA PHE A 60 3.63 0.41 17.85
C PHE A 60 2.23 0.51 18.47
N PHE A 61 1.31 -0.39 18.12
CA PHE A 61 -0.05 -0.34 18.65
C PHE A 61 -0.12 -0.78 20.12
N ALA A 62 0.70 -1.73 20.57
CA ALA A 62 0.76 -2.12 21.99
C ALA A 62 1.31 -0.98 22.86
N GLN A 63 2.40 -0.32 22.47
CA GLN A 63 2.96 0.82 23.20
C GLN A 63 2.03 2.03 23.28
N ASN A 64 1.12 2.17 22.32
CA ASN A 64 0.17 3.28 22.27
C ASN A 64 -1.27 2.86 22.58
N PHE A 65 -1.46 1.68 23.18
CA PHE A 65 -2.78 1.09 23.43
C PHE A 65 -3.71 2.03 24.19
N GLU A 66 -3.28 2.53 25.33
CA GLU A 66 -4.04 3.46 26.15
C GLU A 66 -4.21 4.84 25.51
N PHE A 67 -3.14 5.35 24.88
CA PHE A 67 -3.17 6.65 24.21
C PHE A 67 -4.20 6.67 23.09
N PHE A 68 -4.29 5.61 22.29
CA PHE A 68 -5.31 5.45 21.25
C PHE A 68 -6.69 5.09 21.81
N GLY A 69 -6.75 4.66 23.08
CA GLY A 69 -7.97 4.19 23.72
C GLY A 69 -8.54 2.94 23.05
N LEU A 70 -7.68 2.01 22.66
CA LEU A 70 -8.10 0.77 22.00
C LEU A 70 -8.96 -0.07 22.93
N LYS A 71 -9.91 -0.81 22.33
CA LYS A 71 -10.65 -1.84 23.04
C LYS A 71 -9.85 -3.14 23.11
N LYS A 72 -9.22 -3.52 21.99
CA LYS A 72 -8.48 -4.77 21.88
C LYS A 72 -7.47 -4.68 20.72
N LEU A 73 -6.29 -5.28 20.92
CA LEU A 73 -5.30 -5.49 19.88
C LEU A 73 -5.12 -6.99 19.69
N ILE A 74 -5.21 -7.46 18.46
CA ILE A 74 -4.99 -8.86 18.07
C ILE A 74 -3.89 -8.86 16.99
N SER A 75 -2.85 -9.68 17.20
CA SER A 75 -1.81 -9.91 16.21
C SER A 75 -1.66 -11.40 15.96
N THR A 76 -1.52 -11.81 14.69
CA THR A 76 -1.30 -13.22 14.34
C THR A 76 -0.09 -13.39 13.46
N SER A 77 0.59 -14.52 13.58
CA SER A 77 1.70 -14.91 12.71
C SER A 77 1.44 -16.22 12.01
N TYR A 78 2.09 -16.40 10.85
CA TYR A 78 2.12 -17.66 10.16
C TYR A 78 3.07 -18.67 10.84
N ALA A 79 2.70 -19.94 10.77
CA ALA A 79 3.60 -21.03 11.10
C ALA A 79 4.84 -21.03 10.19
N ILE A 80 5.99 -21.42 10.76
CA ILE A 80 7.27 -21.36 10.04
C ILE A 80 7.30 -22.27 8.81
N GLU A 81 6.73 -23.46 8.92
CA GLU A 81 6.68 -24.42 7.79
C GLU A 81 5.72 -24.00 6.67
N SER A 82 4.72 -23.16 6.98
CA SER A 82 3.82 -22.56 5.99
C SER A 82 4.44 -21.39 5.24
N LYS A 83 5.56 -20.84 5.73
CA LYS A 83 6.35 -19.85 5.01
C LYS A 83 7.07 -20.48 3.83
N ASN A 84 6.98 -19.87 2.66
CA ASN A 84 7.54 -20.41 1.40
C ASN A 84 9.07 -20.49 1.38
N TYR A 85 9.74 -20.21 2.48
CA TYR A 85 11.19 -20.31 2.61
C TYR A 85 11.59 -21.02 3.89
N LYS A 86 12.52 -21.92 3.74
CA LYS A 86 13.23 -22.53 4.85
C LYS A 86 14.37 -21.58 5.22
N SER A 87 14.17 -20.72 6.18
CA SER A 87 15.29 -20.03 6.83
C SER A 87 15.89 -20.98 7.88
N ASP A 88 17.17 -20.78 8.22
CA ASP A 88 17.78 -21.34 9.42
C ASP A 88 17.22 -20.61 10.65
N TRP A 89 15.86 -20.65 10.74
CA TRP A 89 15.15 -20.01 11.83
C TRP A 89 15.56 -20.63 13.16
N GLN A 90 15.95 -19.78 14.07
CA GLN A 90 16.15 -20.14 15.47
C GLN A 90 15.15 -19.33 16.30
N PRO A 91 14.46 -19.96 17.26
CA PRO A 91 13.58 -19.25 18.16
C PRO A 91 14.36 -18.22 18.97
N THR A 92 13.73 -17.09 19.29
CA THR A 92 14.33 -16.11 20.16
C THR A 92 14.42 -16.62 21.60
N LEU A 93 15.30 -16.00 22.41
CA LEU A 93 15.33 -16.27 23.84
C LEU A 93 13.96 -15.97 24.48
N PHE A 94 13.32 -14.89 24.08
CA PHE A 94 11.98 -14.52 24.56
C PHE A 94 10.93 -15.60 24.27
N GLU A 95 10.97 -16.18 23.09
CA GLU A 95 10.09 -17.28 22.70
C GLU A 95 10.39 -18.54 23.53
N THR A 96 11.67 -18.92 23.65
CA THR A 96 12.08 -20.17 24.32
C THR A 96 11.91 -20.09 25.84
N GLU A 97 11.94 -18.91 26.44
CA GLU A 97 11.69 -18.69 27.88
C GLU A 97 10.21 -18.69 28.24
N ASN A 98 9.32 -18.59 27.23
CA ASN A 98 7.88 -18.62 27.49
C ASN A 98 7.41 -20.03 27.88
N PRO A 99 6.66 -20.19 28.99
CA PRO A 99 6.16 -21.49 29.42
C PRO A 99 5.29 -22.23 28.41
N LEU A 100 4.68 -21.51 27.46
CA LEU A 100 3.83 -22.09 26.39
C LEU A 100 4.65 -22.54 25.19
N TYR A 101 5.95 -22.24 25.13
CA TYR A 101 6.80 -22.60 23.98
C TYR A 101 6.87 -24.11 23.77
N ASN A 102 6.64 -24.49 22.54
CA ASN A 102 6.83 -25.87 22.08
C ASN A 102 7.40 -25.84 20.64
N ALA A 103 8.60 -26.37 20.47
CA ALA A 103 9.33 -26.32 19.23
C ALA A 103 8.56 -26.94 18.04
N ASP A 104 7.87 -28.07 18.27
CA ASP A 104 7.10 -28.76 17.22
C ASP A 104 5.85 -27.94 16.85
N LYS A 105 5.13 -27.38 17.84
CA LYS A 105 3.98 -26.53 17.58
C LYS A 105 4.39 -25.25 16.84
N SER A 106 5.47 -24.59 17.25
CA SER A 106 5.96 -23.36 16.60
C SER A 106 6.26 -23.54 15.10
N ARG A 107 6.56 -24.76 14.67
CA ARG A 107 6.84 -25.04 13.25
C ARG A 107 5.58 -25.14 12.40
N ILE A 108 4.49 -25.67 12.95
CA ILE A 108 3.28 -26.04 12.17
C ILE A 108 2.04 -25.21 12.52
N LYS A 109 2.06 -24.47 13.63
CA LYS A 109 0.95 -23.63 14.10
C LYS A 109 1.32 -22.15 14.06
N GLY A 110 0.37 -21.33 13.65
CA GLY A 110 0.46 -19.88 13.84
C GLY A 110 0.35 -19.49 15.30
N LYS A 111 0.69 -18.27 15.62
CA LYS A 111 0.55 -17.69 16.96
C LYS A 111 -0.47 -16.58 16.93
N ILE A 112 -1.21 -16.40 18.03
CA ILE A 112 -2.08 -15.27 18.27
C ILE A 112 -1.64 -14.54 19.54
N PHE A 113 -1.58 -13.23 19.46
CA PHE A 113 -1.32 -12.34 20.57
C PHE A 113 -2.51 -11.44 20.78
N THR A 114 -2.88 -11.26 22.03
CA THR A 114 -4.02 -10.44 22.42
C THR A 114 -3.59 -9.48 23.53
N LEU A 115 -4.03 -8.23 23.42
CA LEU A 115 -3.89 -7.21 24.43
C LEU A 115 -5.23 -6.52 24.60
N ASP A 116 -5.82 -6.59 25.81
CA ASP A 116 -7.11 -5.99 26.13
C ASP A 116 -7.25 -5.55 27.59
N HIS A 117 -6.32 -5.95 28.47
CA HIS A 117 -6.32 -5.58 29.88
C HIS A 117 -4.92 -5.66 30.50
N ASP A 118 -4.75 -5.01 31.62
CA ASP A 118 -3.53 -5.06 32.44
C ASP A 118 -3.44 -6.45 33.11
N THR A 119 -2.53 -7.28 32.62
CA THR A 119 -2.33 -8.67 33.10
C THR A 119 -1.35 -8.75 34.26
N ASN A 120 -0.40 -7.81 34.32
CA ASN A 120 0.66 -7.78 35.32
C ASN A 120 0.37 -6.86 36.51
N THR A 121 -0.80 -6.20 36.49
CA THR A 121 -1.30 -5.31 37.56
C THR A 121 -0.38 -4.12 37.88
N ASN A 122 0.34 -3.62 36.87
CA ASN A 122 1.22 -2.44 37.03
C ASN A 122 0.46 -1.11 36.87
N GLY A 123 -0.84 -1.16 36.55
CA GLY A 123 -1.73 -0.02 36.37
C GLY A 123 -1.66 0.61 34.97
N ARG A 124 -1.09 -0.10 34.00
CA ARG A 124 -1.02 0.28 32.59
C ARG A 124 -1.30 -0.93 31.72
N ILE A 125 -1.77 -0.67 30.50
CA ILE A 125 -1.91 -1.70 29.46
C ILE A 125 -0.85 -1.41 28.39
N ASP A 126 0.16 -2.26 28.29
CA ASP A 126 1.27 -2.08 27.37
C ASP A 126 1.80 -3.41 26.81
N ILE A 127 2.98 -3.37 26.20
CA ILE A 127 3.55 -4.54 25.53
C ILE A 127 3.84 -5.72 26.48
N ASP A 128 4.05 -5.45 27.76
CA ASP A 128 4.34 -6.48 28.76
C ASP A 128 3.09 -7.29 29.17
N ASP A 129 1.90 -6.81 28.76
CA ASP A 129 0.61 -7.48 28.97
C ASP A 129 0.19 -8.37 27.78
N LEU A 130 1.00 -8.42 26.73
CA LEU A 130 0.70 -9.27 25.58
C LEU A 130 0.64 -10.75 25.97
N GLN A 131 -0.54 -11.33 25.80
CA GLN A 131 -0.75 -12.76 25.97
C GLN A 131 -0.66 -13.44 24.61
N TRP A 132 0.10 -14.54 24.51
CA TRP A 132 0.14 -15.30 23.30
C TRP A 132 -0.27 -16.76 23.47
N GLN A 133 -0.83 -17.33 22.42
CA GLN A 133 -1.24 -18.72 22.33
C GLN A 133 -0.95 -19.25 20.92
N TYR A 134 -0.96 -20.58 20.75
CA TYR A 134 -0.98 -21.15 19.41
C TYR A 134 -2.38 -21.10 18.85
N LEU A 135 -2.49 -20.74 17.55
CA LEU A 135 -3.67 -20.98 16.75
C LEU A 135 -3.89 -22.49 16.57
N GLU A 136 -5.11 -22.90 16.25
CA GLU A 136 -5.36 -24.29 15.85
C GLU A 136 -4.75 -24.61 14.48
N GLY A 137 -4.78 -23.65 13.57
CA GLY A 137 -4.20 -23.72 12.24
C GLY A 137 -2.81 -23.09 12.12
N ASP A 138 -2.36 -22.92 10.90
CA ASP A 138 -1.05 -22.36 10.54
C ASP A 138 -1.02 -20.80 10.51
N GLY A 139 -2.14 -20.15 10.79
CA GLY A 139 -2.27 -18.69 10.79
C GLY A 139 -2.59 -18.09 9.41
N ASP A 140 -2.96 -18.90 8.42
CA ASP A 140 -3.40 -18.38 7.12
C ASP A 140 -4.63 -17.48 7.31
N PHE A 141 -4.58 -16.26 6.79
CA PHE A 141 -5.68 -15.30 6.89
C PHE A 141 -7.00 -15.82 6.27
N ARG A 142 -6.92 -16.78 5.35
CA ARG A 142 -8.07 -17.42 4.69
C ARG A 142 -8.71 -18.50 5.56
N SER A 143 -8.06 -18.94 6.63
CA SER A 143 -8.61 -19.95 7.53
C SER A 143 -9.89 -19.44 8.21
N ALA A 144 -10.76 -20.36 8.61
CA ALA A 144 -11.98 -20.02 9.34
C ALA A 144 -11.65 -19.33 10.67
N GLU A 145 -10.55 -19.74 11.33
CA GLU A 145 -10.09 -19.19 12.60
C GLU A 145 -9.68 -17.72 12.47
N VAL A 146 -8.80 -17.38 11.50
CA VAL A 146 -8.36 -15.98 11.29
C VAL A 146 -9.49 -15.14 10.68
N THR A 147 -10.37 -15.74 9.89
CA THR A 147 -11.58 -15.08 9.39
C THR A 147 -12.53 -14.69 10.55
N ALA A 148 -12.65 -15.53 11.57
CA ALA A 148 -13.43 -15.16 12.78
C ALA A 148 -12.80 -13.97 13.53
N LEU A 149 -11.46 -13.88 13.61
CA LEU A 149 -10.74 -12.72 14.16
C LEU A 149 -10.96 -11.46 13.30
N ARG A 150 -10.97 -11.60 11.96
CA ARG A 150 -11.36 -10.50 11.07
C ARG A 150 -12.77 -10.00 11.39
N ASP A 151 -13.71 -10.92 11.57
CA ASP A 151 -15.11 -10.56 11.80
C ASP A 151 -15.32 -9.87 13.17
N GLU A 152 -14.49 -10.19 14.17
CA GLU A 152 -14.43 -9.50 15.45
C GLU A 152 -13.82 -8.09 15.33
N ALA A 153 -12.81 -7.91 14.49
CA ALA A 153 -12.07 -6.65 14.37
C ALA A 153 -12.91 -5.53 13.76
N ASP A 154 -12.60 -4.29 14.11
CA ASP A 154 -13.10 -3.07 13.47
C ASP A 154 -12.19 -2.62 12.33
N ILE A 155 -10.87 -2.71 12.56
CA ILE A 155 -9.83 -2.22 11.63
C ILE A 155 -8.76 -3.29 11.45
N ILE A 156 -8.34 -3.50 10.20
CA ILE A 156 -7.23 -4.38 9.84
C ILE A 156 -6.04 -3.53 9.44
N ILE A 157 -4.91 -3.69 10.11
CA ILE A 157 -3.69 -2.93 9.85
C ILE A 157 -2.54 -3.92 9.71
N THR A 158 -1.81 -3.92 8.58
CA THR A 158 -0.71 -4.88 8.39
C THR A 158 0.09 -4.58 7.11
N ASN A 159 1.25 -5.24 7.00
CA ASN A 159 1.97 -5.40 5.75
C ASN A 159 1.76 -6.83 5.23
N PRO A 160 0.72 -7.10 4.41
CA PRO A 160 0.44 -8.44 3.93
C PRO A 160 1.46 -8.88 2.87
N PRO A 161 1.65 -10.19 2.63
CA PRO A 161 2.44 -10.70 1.53
C PRO A 161 1.96 -10.12 0.18
N PHE A 162 2.84 -9.43 -0.56
CA PHE A 162 2.47 -8.75 -1.80
C PHE A 162 1.97 -9.70 -2.89
N SER A 163 2.43 -10.94 -2.87
CA SER A 163 1.96 -11.99 -3.77
C SER A 163 0.47 -12.33 -3.56
N LEU A 164 -0.04 -12.18 -2.35
CA LEU A 164 -1.42 -12.45 -1.95
C LEU A 164 -2.28 -11.18 -1.80
N PHE A 165 -1.74 -10.01 -2.13
CA PHE A 165 -2.40 -8.72 -1.88
C PHE A 165 -3.83 -8.65 -2.42
N ARG A 166 -4.10 -9.20 -3.61
CA ARG A 166 -5.45 -9.19 -4.21
C ARG A 166 -6.45 -10.02 -3.39
N GLU A 167 -6.03 -11.21 -2.97
CA GLU A 167 -6.85 -12.11 -2.16
C GLU A 167 -7.07 -11.51 -0.77
N PHE A 168 -6.02 -10.92 -0.20
CA PHE A 168 -6.07 -10.27 1.11
C PHE A 168 -7.02 -9.07 1.12
N LEU A 169 -6.93 -8.18 0.11
CA LEU A 169 -7.85 -7.06 0.00
C LEU A 169 -9.30 -7.53 -0.21
N ALA A 170 -9.52 -8.56 -1.03
CA ALA A 170 -10.85 -9.13 -1.22
C ALA A 170 -11.42 -9.69 0.10
N TRP A 171 -10.61 -10.40 0.88
CA TRP A 171 -10.98 -10.91 2.20
C TRP A 171 -11.37 -9.79 3.19
N ILE A 172 -10.63 -8.67 3.21
CA ILE A 172 -11.00 -7.49 4.00
C ILE A 172 -12.34 -6.91 3.56
N MET A 173 -12.51 -6.72 2.24
CA MET A 173 -13.72 -6.12 1.66
C MET A 173 -14.96 -6.97 1.86
N GLU A 174 -14.82 -8.29 1.85
CA GLU A 174 -15.89 -9.25 2.19
C GLU A 174 -16.37 -9.06 3.64
N GLY A 175 -15.42 -8.91 4.58
CA GLY A 175 -15.71 -8.62 5.99
C GLY A 175 -16.22 -7.19 6.24
N LYS A 176 -16.25 -6.32 5.22
CA LYS A 176 -16.64 -4.90 5.31
C LYS A 176 -15.87 -4.14 6.38
N LYS A 177 -14.58 -4.43 6.53
CA LYS A 177 -13.74 -3.86 7.57
C LYS A 177 -13.08 -2.56 7.12
N GLN A 178 -12.79 -1.69 8.09
CA GLN A 178 -11.82 -0.63 7.87
C GLN A 178 -10.42 -1.24 7.74
N PHE A 179 -9.54 -0.58 6.99
CA PHE A 179 -8.19 -1.08 6.81
C PHE A 179 -7.16 0.00 6.55
N LEU A 180 -5.92 -0.31 6.92
CA LEU A 180 -4.71 0.43 6.60
C LEU A 180 -3.61 -0.58 6.30
N ILE A 181 -3.36 -0.86 5.01
CA ILE A 181 -2.48 -1.95 4.59
C ILE A 181 -1.43 -1.49 3.60
N MET A 182 -0.28 -2.12 3.63
CA MET A 182 0.77 -1.88 2.63
C MET A 182 0.57 -2.76 1.40
N GLY A 183 0.94 -2.22 0.23
CA GLY A 183 0.92 -2.97 -1.02
C GLY A 183 1.87 -2.38 -2.04
N ASN A 184 2.18 -3.14 -3.08
CA ASN A 184 3.01 -2.66 -4.17
C ASN A 184 2.29 -1.54 -4.96
N LYS A 185 3.01 -0.48 -5.37
CA LYS A 185 2.49 0.62 -6.19
C LYS A 185 1.75 0.14 -7.46
N ASN A 186 2.19 -0.97 -8.04
CA ASN A 186 1.53 -1.55 -9.22
C ASN A 186 0.10 -2.03 -8.92
N ALA A 187 -0.22 -2.33 -7.64
CA ALA A 187 -1.56 -2.78 -7.25
C ALA A 187 -2.63 -1.73 -7.54
N ILE A 188 -2.28 -0.43 -7.60
CA ILE A 188 -3.19 0.65 -8.00
C ILE A 188 -3.87 0.34 -9.33
N THR A 189 -3.17 -0.32 -10.25
CA THR A 189 -3.67 -0.61 -11.60
C THR A 189 -4.33 -1.99 -11.74
N TYR A 190 -4.42 -2.78 -10.67
CA TYR A 190 -5.04 -4.09 -10.72
C TYR A 190 -6.56 -3.95 -10.92
N LYS A 191 -7.13 -4.88 -11.69
CA LYS A 191 -8.57 -4.91 -11.99
C LYS A 191 -9.46 -5.09 -10.75
N GLU A 192 -8.90 -5.65 -9.68
CA GLU A 192 -9.58 -5.82 -8.39
C GLU A 192 -9.47 -4.58 -7.49
N VAL A 193 -8.43 -3.76 -7.68
CA VAL A 193 -8.10 -2.62 -6.79
C VAL A 193 -8.60 -1.29 -7.36
N PHE A 194 -8.31 -1.03 -8.65
CA PHE A 194 -8.64 0.26 -9.24
C PHE A 194 -10.15 0.61 -9.16
N PRO A 195 -11.11 -0.33 -9.36
CA PRO A 195 -12.52 -0.03 -9.19
C PRO A 195 -12.89 0.44 -7.78
N LEU A 196 -12.22 -0.05 -6.73
CA LEU A 196 -12.44 0.41 -5.36
C LEU A 196 -11.99 1.87 -5.19
N ILE A 197 -10.87 2.23 -5.82
CA ILE A 197 -10.36 3.61 -5.82
C ILE A 197 -11.33 4.53 -6.58
N ALA A 198 -11.74 4.14 -7.78
CA ALA A 198 -12.66 4.92 -8.61
C ALA A 198 -14.03 5.11 -7.94
N GLN A 199 -14.51 4.12 -7.21
CA GLN A 199 -15.77 4.16 -6.46
C GLN A 199 -15.64 4.81 -5.07
N ASN A 200 -14.48 5.33 -4.74
CA ASN A 200 -14.22 5.95 -3.45
C ASN A 200 -14.47 5.00 -2.25
N ARG A 201 -14.13 3.72 -2.43
CA ARG A 201 -14.22 2.66 -1.41
C ARG A 201 -12.86 2.27 -0.84
N ALA A 202 -11.79 2.70 -1.49
CA ALA A 202 -10.41 2.62 -1.05
C ALA A 202 -9.62 3.77 -1.66
N TRP A 203 -8.55 4.18 -1.03
CA TRP A 203 -7.65 5.22 -1.49
C TRP A 203 -6.22 5.00 -0.99
N LEU A 204 -5.29 5.84 -1.42
CA LEU A 204 -3.91 5.79 -0.92
C LEU A 204 -3.84 6.45 0.46
N GLY A 205 -2.94 5.94 1.30
CA GLY A 205 -2.67 6.51 2.61
C GLY A 205 -2.03 7.91 2.55
N TYR A 206 -1.68 8.41 3.71
CA TYR A 206 -1.11 9.75 3.86
C TYR A 206 0.30 9.86 3.28
N THR A 207 1.12 8.81 3.39
CA THR A 207 2.49 8.82 2.83
C THR A 207 2.45 8.86 1.30
N SER A 208 3.14 9.85 0.71
CA SER A 208 3.13 10.04 -0.74
C SER A 208 3.70 8.85 -1.51
N ILE A 209 3.05 8.50 -2.64
CA ILE A 209 3.54 7.51 -3.61
C ILE A 209 4.94 7.83 -4.16
N SER A 210 5.34 9.09 -4.10
CA SER A 210 6.65 9.57 -4.57
C SER A 210 7.76 9.32 -3.57
N LEU A 211 7.44 9.00 -2.33
CA LEU A 211 8.41 8.66 -1.31
C LEU A 211 8.77 7.18 -1.39
N ASP A 212 10.02 6.88 -1.07
CA ASP A 212 10.47 5.50 -0.92
C ASP A 212 10.17 5.04 0.50
N ILE A 213 9.53 3.90 0.61
CA ILE A 213 9.46 3.17 1.88
C ILE A 213 10.68 2.27 1.93
N LEU A 214 11.46 2.39 3.01
CA LEU A 214 12.69 1.66 3.21
C LEU A 214 12.46 0.54 4.23
N PHE A 215 12.94 -0.64 3.90
CA PHE A 215 12.85 -1.80 4.77
C PHE A 215 14.23 -2.23 5.23
N LYS A 216 14.36 -2.50 6.52
CA LYS A 216 15.56 -3.14 7.02
C LYS A 216 15.58 -4.60 6.56
N VAL A 217 16.68 -5.03 6.00
CA VAL A 217 16.86 -6.40 5.51
C VAL A 217 17.68 -7.22 6.49
N PRO A 218 17.43 -8.54 6.59
CA PRO A 218 18.30 -9.44 7.31
C PRO A 218 19.74 -9.38 6.79
N LYS A 219 20.75 -9.54 7.67
CA LYS A 219 22.18 -9.44 7.30
C LYS A 219 22.57 -10.39 6.18
N GLU A 220 21.96 -11.57 6.14
CA GLU A 220 22.19 -12.60 5.12
C GLU A 220 21.81 -12.13 3.72
N MET A 221 20.84 -11.19 3.61
CA MET A 221 20.37 -10.64 2.35
C MET A 221 21.11 -9.36 1.93
N GLU A 222 21.87 -8.72 2.84
CA GLU A 222 22.60 -7.49 2.54
C GLU A 222 23.62 -7.70 1.41
N ALA A 223 24.35 -8.81 1.42
CA ALA A 223 25.35 -9.13 0.41
C ALA A 223 24.75 -9.23 -1.00
N GLU A 224 23.59 -9.87 -1.15
CA GLU A 224 22.89 -9.97 -2.42
C GLU A 224 22.37 -8.60 -2.87
N LEU A 225 21.79 -7.83 -1.94
CA LEU A 225 21.23 -6.52 -2.26
C LEU A 225 22.33 -5.51 -2.68
N LEU A 226 23.52 -5.59 -2.10
CA LEU A 226 24.67 -4.76 -2.45
C LEU A 226 25.23 -5.05 -3.85
N THR A 227 24.90 -6.18 -4.48
CA THR A 227 25.23 -6.43 -5.88
C THR A 227 24.36 -5.66 -6.85
N GLN A 228 23.26 -5.10 -6.39
CA GLN A 228 22.31 -4.34 -7.19
C GLN A 228 22.70 -2.85 -7.24
N LYS A 229 21.90 -2.05 -7.98
CA LYS A 229 22.18 -0.63 -8.14
C LYS A 229 21.67 0.17 -6.94
N GLU A 230 22.60 0.84 -6.23
CA GLU A 230 22.25 1.82 -5.21
C GLU A 230 21.33 2.91 -5.79
N GLY A 231 20.42 3.41 -4.97
CA GLY A 231 19.48 4.43 -5.37
C GLY A 231 18.22 3.90 -6.03
N SER A 232 18.28 2.75 -6.73
CA SER A 232 17.09 2.12 -7.31
C SER A 232 16.61 0.89 -6.52
N SER A 233 17.54 0.13 -5.95
CA SER A 233 17.24 -1.13 -5.25
C SER A 233 17.45 -1.01 -3.75
N TYR A 234 18.41 -0.21 -3.31
CA TYR A 234 18.72 0.00 -1.89
C TYR A 234 19.22 1.40 -1.60
N ARG A 235 19.30 1.74 -0.31
CA ARG A 235 19.93 2.92 0.26
C ARG A 235 20.90 2.51 1.37
N LEU A 236 21.99 3.23 1.49
CA LEU A 236 22.87 3.17 2.66
C LEU A 236 22.54 4.35 3.59
N ILE A 237 22.17 4.05 4.83
CA ILE A 237 21.89 5.04 5.86
C ILE A 237 22.70 4.65 7.09
N ASN A 238 23.62 5.50 7.52
CA ASN A 238 24.52 5.22 8.66
C ASN A 238 25.25 3.88 8.55
N ASN A 239 25.69 3.52 7.34
CA ASN A 239 26.33 2.24 7.01
C ASN A 239 25.42 1.00 7.17
N GLU A 240 24.12 1.15 7.35
CA GLU A 240 23.15 0.07 7.28
C GLU A 240 22.50 0.02 5.89
N VAL A 241 22.22 -1.19 5.41
CA VAL A 241 21.58 -1.44 4.11
C VAL A 241 20.07 -1.49 4.29
N PHE A 242 19.36 -0.66 3.54
CA PHE A 242 17.89 -0.68 3.47
C PHE A 242 17.44 -1.01 2.07
N ALA A 243 16.57 -2.00 1.92
CA ALA A 243 15.90 -2.26 0.66
C ALA A 243 14.91 -1.14 0.34
N ARG A 244 14.95 -0.67 -0.90
CA ARG A 244 13.97 0.28 -1.41
C ARG A 244 12.76 -0.47 -1.95
N SER A 245 11.59 -0.23 -1.39
CA SER A 245 10.36 -0.87 -1.83
C SER A 245 9.48 0.10 -2.62
N ALA A 246 8.90 -0.43 -3.70
CA ALA A 246 7.84 0.23 -4.43
C ALA A 246 6.49 0.09 -3.73
N SER A 247 6.45 0.29 -2.42
CA SER A 247 5.25 0.15 -1.58
C SER A 247 4.51 1.46 -1.40
N VAL A 248 3.21 1.34 -1.16
CA VAL A 248 2.32 2.42 -0.75
C VAL A 248 1.31 1.90 0.27
N TRP A 249 0.71 2.81 1.02
CA TRP A 249 -0.40 2.51 1.88
C TRP A 249 -1.72 2.55 1.10
N PHE A 250 -2.56 1.56 1.34
CA PHE A 250 -3.95 1.50 0.88
C PHE A 250 -4.86 1.52 2.10
N THR A 251 -5.94 2.28 2.03
CA THR A 251 -6.86 2.45 3.16
C THR A 251 -8.27 2.78 2.72
N ASN A 252 -9.22 2.62 3.63
CA ASN A 252 -10.56 3.21 3.57
C ASN A 252 -10.88 4.01 4.85
N VAL A 253 -9.83 4.34 5.63
CA VAL A 253 -9.94 5.23 6.78
C VAL A 253 -9.58 6.65 6.32
N GLU A 254 -10.40 7.64 6.66
CA GLU A 254 -10.21 9.02 6.23
C GLU A 254 -8.98 9.68 6.87
N HIS A 255 -8.31 10.53 6.10
CA HIS A 255 -7.20 11.37 6.54
C HIS A 255 -7.28 12.75 5.86
N GLY A 256 -6.75 13.79 6.53
CA GLY A 256 -6.95 15.18 6.14
C GLY A 256 -6.44 15.55 4.75
N ARG A 257 -5.33 14.95 4.29
CA ARG A 257 -4.74 15.25 2.97
C ARG A 257 -5.73 15.04 1.81
N ARG A 258 -6.64 14.10 1.95
CA ARG A 258 -7.64 13.74 0.96
C ARG A 258 -8.71 14.82 0.74
N HIS A 259 -8.89 15.71 1.72
CA HIS A 259 -9.89 16.78 1.73
C HIS A 259 -9.28 18.16 1.45
N HIS A 260 -8.02 18.20 0.98
CA HIS A 260 -7.37 19.45 0.59
C HIS A 260 -7.53 19.68 -0.93
N PRO A 261 -8.38 20.61 -1.38
CA PRO A 261 -8.52 20.93 -2.79
C PRO A 261 -7.20 21.43 -3.37
N MET A 262 -6.89 20.95 -4.57
CA MET A 262 -5.74 21.46 -5.32
C MET A 262 -5.98 22.88 -5.79
N GLN A 263 -4.98 23.75 -5.62
CA GLN A 263 -4.96 25.05 -6.28
C GLN A 263 -4.56 24.87 -7.75
N LEU A 264 -5.39 25.31 -8.66
CA LEU A 264 -5.23 25.09 -10.09
C LEU A 264 -5.16 26.41 -10.85
N MET A 265 -4.28 26.48 -11.82
CA MET A 265 -4.25 27.54 -12.83
C MET A 265 -5.24 27.24 -13.95
N THR A 266 -5.60 28.25 -14.73
CA THR A 266 -6.35 28.03 -15.99
C THR A 266 -5.47 27.29 -17.01
N MET A 267 -6.07 26.84 -18.09
CA MET A 267 -5.34 26.19 -19.19
C MET A 267 -4.29 27.13 -19.80
N GLU A 268 -4.69 28.37 -20.01
CA GLU A 268 -3.84 29.43 -20.57
C GLU A 268 -2.68 29.79 -19.61
N ASP A 269 -2.96 29.92 -18.32
CA ASP A 269 -1.93 30.21 -17.33
C ASP A 269 -0.93 29.06 -17.17
N ASN A 270 -1.41 27.84 -17.22
CA ASN A 270 -0.54 26.67 -17.21
C ASN A 270 0.43 26.68 -18.39
N LEU A 271 -0.05 26.92 -19.61
CA LEU A 271 0.79 26.97 -20.82
C LEU A 271 1.79 28.11 -20.74
N LYS A 272 1.42 29.23 -20.11
CA LYS A 272 2.27 30.40 -20.00
C LYS A 272 3.30 30.32 -18.87
N PHE A 273 2.91 29.85 -17.70
CA PHE A 273 3.69 29.98 -16.46
C PHE A 273 4.23 28.65 -15.91
N ASN A 274 3.62 27.50 -16.26
CA ASN A 274 4.09 26.22 -15.76
C ASN A 274 5.40 25.83 -16.48
N LYS A 275 6.51 25.84 -15.76
CA LYS A 275 7.84 25.54 -16.30
C LYS A 275 7.93 24.16 -16.97
N LYS A 276 7.12 23.22 -16.54
CA LYS A 276 7.08 21.85 -17.08
C LYS A 276 6.35 21.74 -18.42
N LEU A 277 5.52 22.75 -18.77
CA LEU A 277 4.82 22.85 -20.05
C LEU A 277 5.52 23.83 -21.01
N LYS A 278 6.69 24.36 -20.65
CA LYS A 278 7.42 25.32 -21.47
C LYS A 278 7.62 24.81 -22.91
N GLY A 279 7.18 25.61 -23.87
CA GLY A 279 7.27 25.30 -25.30
C GLY A 279 6.06 24.54 -25.88
N GLN A 280 5.06 24.23 -25.07
CA GLN A 280 3.78 23.72 -25.56
C GLN A 280 2.83 24.89 -25.83
N SER A 281 2.13 24.84 -26.97
CA SER A 281 1.10 25.83 -27.36
C SER A 281 -0.30 25.41 -26.93
N GLU A 282 -0.50 24.13 -26.65
CA GLU A 282 -1.79 23.53 -26.31
C GLU A 282 -1.64 22.25 -25.49
N TYR A 283 -2.70 21.82 -24.85
CA TYR A 283 -2.81 20.48 -24.28
C TYR A 283 -3.09 19.47 -25.37
N LEU A 284 -2.31 18.38 -25.40
CA LEU A 284 -2.46 17.34 -26.41
C LEU A 284 -3.70 16.48 -26.15
N HIS A 285 -4.36 16.05 -27.23
CA HIS A 285 -5.46 15.10 -27.17
C HIS A 285 -4.97 13.67 -27.44
N TYR A 286 -5.60 12.68 -26.80
CA TYR A 286 -5.36 11.30 -27.19
C TYR A 286 -6.02 11.00 -28.53
N VAL A 287 -5.32 10.21 -29.34
CA VAL A 287 -5.85 9.81 -30.66
C VAL A 287 -6.91 8.72 -30.59
N ASN A 288 -7.01 8.05 -29.45
CA ASN A 288 -7.91 6.91 -29.25
C ASN A 288 -8.85 7.05 -28.06
N TYR A 289 -8.92 8.23 -27.48
CA TYR A 289 -9.86 8.54 -26.39
C TYR A 289 -10.14 10.05 -26.35
N ASN A 290 -11.39 10.42 -26.03
CA ASN A 290 -11.80 11.83 -26.02
C ASN A 290 -11.44 12.52 -24.70
N ALA A 291 -10.15 12.72 -24.44
CA ALA A 291 -9.64 13.46 -23.31
C ALA A 291 -8.32 14.15 -23.66
N ILE A 292 -7.94 15.17 -22.87
CA ILE A 292 -6.64 15.82 -22.96
C ILE A 292 -5.60 15.10 -22.10
N GLU A 293 -4.36 15.10 -22.54
CA GLU A 293 -3.22 14.62 -21.75
C GLU A 293 -2.74 15.69 -20.76
N ILE A 294 -2.69 15.31 -19.50
CA ILE A 294 -2.08 16.08 -18.43
C ILE A 294 -0.76 15.40 -18.05
N PRO A 295 0.38 15.92 -18.51
CA PRO A 295 1.66 15.23 -18.32
C PRO A 295 2.15 15.24 -16.85
N PHE A 296 1.68 16.19 -16.05
CA PHE A 296 2.07 16.38 -14.65
C PHE A 296 0.85 16.80 -13.81
N THR A 297 0.75 16.31 -12.59
CA THR A 297 -0.39 16.60 -11.69
C THR A 297 -0.57 18.11 -11.41
N ASP A 298 0.51 18.88 -11.38
CA ASP A 298 0.47 20.34 -11.19
C ASP A 298 0.09 21.11 -12.47
N ALA A 299 -0.14 20.42 -13.58
CA ALA A 299 -0.63 21.01 -14.82
C ALA A 299 -2.12 20.77 -15.08
N ILE A 300 -2.87 20.25 -14.11
CA ILE A 300 -4.32 20.09 -14.24
C ILE A 300 -4.95 21.49 -14.32
N PRO A 301 -5.69 21.81 -15.40
CA PRO A 301 -6.30 23.12 -15.55
C PRO A 301 -7.61 23.23 -14.79
N SER A 302 -7.91 24.43 -14.25
CA SER A 302 -9.13 24.71 -13.50
C SER A 302 -10.38 24.84 -14.38
N ASN A 303 -10.20 25.21 -15.65
CA ASN A 303 -11.27 25.55 -16.59
C ASN A 303 -11.52 24.48 -17.69
N CYS A 304 -11.02 23.25 -17.52
CA CYS A 304 -11.33 22.16 -18.43
C CYS A 304 -12.72 21.57 -18.10
N SER A 305 -13.65 21.64 -19.03
CA SER A 305 -14.98 21.03 -18.89
C SER A 305 -15.06 19.56 -19.31
N GLY A 306 -14.01 19.09 -20.01
CA GLY A 306 -13.89 17.72 -20.52
C GLY A 306 -13.18 16.77 -19.59
N GLU A 307 -12.90 15.58 -20.10
CA GLU A 307 -12.13 14.58 -19.41
C GLU A 307 -10.61 14.82 -19.58
N MET A 308 -9.86 14.48 -18.57
CA MET A 308 -8.41 14.68 -18.48
C MET A 308 -7.72 13.39 -18.06
N GLY A 309 -6.71 12.98 -18.81
CA GLY A 309 -5.87 11.84 -18.42
C GLY A 309 -4.67 12.31 -17.61
N VAL A 310 -4.60 11.94 -16.35
CA VAL A 310 -3.56 12.35 -15.39
C VAL A 310 -2.64 11.19 -15.03
N PRO A 311 -1.39 11.43 -14.61
CA PRO A 311 -0.50 10.38 -14.12
C PRO A 311 -1.02 9.77 -12.82
N ILE A 312 -0.63 8.52 -12.54
CA ILE A 312 -1.03 7.80 -11.31
C ILE A 312 -0.68 8.58 -10.03
N SER A 313 0.40 9.37 -10.05
CA SER A 313 0.78 10.24 -8.92
C SER A 313 -0.27 11.29 -8.55
N PHE A 314 -1.28 11.51 -9.39
CA PHE A 314 -2.44 12.33 -9.06
C PHE A 314 -3.16 11.84 -7.79
N LEU A 315 -3.18 10.52 -7.54
CA LEU A 315 -3.85 9.94 -6.37
C LEU A 315 -3.30 10.48 -5.04
N ASP A 316 -2.06 10.94 -5.01
CA ASP A 316 -1.49 11.63 -3.83
C ASP A 316 -2.21 12.93 -3.46
N LYS A 317 -2.85 13.56 -4.44
CA LYS A 317 -3.52 14.84 -4.31
C LYS A 317 -5.01 14.77 -4.67
N TYR A 318 -5.51 13.55 -4.83
CA TYR A 318 -6.90 13.34 -5.17
C TYR A 318 -7.80 13.84 -4.04
N CYS A 319 -8.65 14.81 -4.38
CA CYS A 319 -9.70 15.34 -3.52
C CYS A 319 -11.06 14.94 -4.12
N PRO A 320 -11.84 14.08 -3.44
CA PRO A 320 -13.10 13.57 -3.96
C PRO A 320 -14.19 14.64 -4.06
N GLU A 321 -14.04 15.77 -3.38
CA GLU A 321 -14.92 16.94 -3.49
C GLU A 321 -14.66 17.72 -4.78
N GLN A 322 -13.41 17.69 -5.28
CA GLN A 322 -12.98 18.47 -6.45
C GLN A 322 -13.06 17.69 -7.76
N PHE A 323 -12.76 16.39 -7.72
CA PHE A 323 -12.67 15.56 -8.92
C PHE A 323 -13.52 14.29 -8.83
N GLU A 324 -13.93 13.82 -10.00
CA GLU A 324 -14.49 12.49 -10.21
C GLU A 324 -13.47 11.64 -10.99
N ILE A 325 -13.24 10.41 -10.58
CA ILE A 325 -12.44 9.44 -11.33
C ILE A 325 -13.39 8.67 -12.26
N ILE A 326 -13.18 8.80 -13.57
CA ILE A 326 -13.97 8.14 -14.62
C ILE A 326 -13.47 6.71 -14.87
N GLY A 327 -12.14 6.53 -14.86
CA GLY A 327 -11.55 5.24 -15.13
C GLY A 327 -10.03 5.30 -15.29
N ILE A 328 -9.46 4.26 -15.87
CA ILE A 328 -8.03 4.15 -16.16
C ILE A 328 -7.81 3.75 -17.61
N SER A 329 -6.75 4.25 -18.22
CA SER A 329 -6.41 3.97 -19.62
C SER A 329 -6.27 2.48 -19.95
N LEU A 330 -5.98 1.64 -18.95
CA LEU A 330 -5.92 0.17 -19.11
C LEU A 330 -7.30 -0.47 -19.40
N ASN A 331 -8.39 0.22 -19.05
CA ASN A 331 -9.75 -0.22 -19.33
C ASN A 331 -10.38 0.60 -20.45
N LEU A 332 -10.05 1.89 -20.55
CA LEU A 332 -10.67 2.83 -21.49
C LEU A 332 -9.93 2.88 -22.85
N GLY A 333 -8.62 2.64 -22.87
CA GLY A 333 -7.77 2.69 -24.08
C GLY A 333 -7.76 1.38 -24.88
N THR A 334 -8.90 0.74 -25.06
CA THR A 334 -9.03 -0.55 -25.77
C THR A 334 -8.93 -0.40 -27.29
N ILE A 335 -9.35 0.76 -27.82
CA ILE A 335 -9.26 1.06 -29.26
C ILE A 335 -7.81 1.43 -29.57
N LYS A 336 -7.25 0.85 -30.62
CA LYS A 336 -5.89 1.16 -31.11
C LYS A 336 -5.97 2.06 -32.35
N PRO A 337 -4.99 2.99 -32.51
CA PRO A 337 -4.84 3.71 -33.79
C PRO A 337 -4.65 2.74 -34.96
N LYS A 338 -5.20 3.08 -36.15
CA LYS A 338 -5.23 2.18 -37.31
C LYS A 338 -3.81 1.77 -37.76
N ASP A 339 -2.88 2.70 -37.80
CA ASP A 339 -1.53 2.49 -38.31
C ASP A 339 -0.48 2.32 -37.18
N LEU A 340 -0.90 1.73 -36.05
CA LEU A 340 -0.02 1.56 -34.91
C LEU A 340 1.09 0.55 -35.20
N PRO A 341 2.39 0.95 -35.08
CA PRO A 341 3.52 0.05 -35.27
C PRO A 341 3.46 -1.17 -34.36
N LYS A 342 3.93 -2.34 -34.82
CA LYS A 342 3.95 -3.59 -34.04
C LYS A 342 4.69 -3.44 -32.71
N SER A 343 5.74 -2.62 -32.67
CA SER A 343 6.51 -2.34 -31.45
C SER A 343 5.71 -1.63 -30.35
N LEU A 344 4.65 -0.92 -30.71
CA LEU A 344 3.75 -0.22 -29.78
C LEU A 344 2.47 -1.01 -29.49
N GLN A 345 2.25 -2.12 -30.18
CA GLN A 345 1.10 -2.99 -29.94
C GLN A 345 1.30 -3.75 -28.63
N GLY A 346 0.47 -3.44 -27.64
CA GLY A 346 0.46 -4.07 -26.31
C GLY A 346 -0.96 -4.16 -25.79
N GLY A 347 -1.11 -4.29 -24.48
CA GLY A 347 -2.40 -4.14 -23.82
C GLY A 347 -3.01 -2.75 -24.05
N PRO A 348 -4.23 -2.50 -23.50
CA PRO A 348 -4.90 -1.20 -23.60
C PRO A 348 -3.98 -0.05 -23.13
N ALA A 349 -4.02 1.08 -23.82
CA ALA A 349 -3.26 2.28 -23.48
C ALA A 349 -3.82 3.50 -24.23
N PHE A 350 -3.47 4.70 -23.78
CA PHE A 350 -3.66 5.93 -24.53
C PHE A 350 -2.44 6.24 -25.39
N TYR A 351 -2.66 6.89 -26.52
CA TYR A 351 -1.64 7.25 -27.48
C TYR A 351 -1.74 8.73 -27.83
N LEU A 352 -0.55 9.37 -27.97
CA LEU A 352 -0.42 10.71 -28.51
C LEU A 352 0.18 10.64 -29.92
N GLN A 353 -0.28 11.55 -30.80
CA GLN A 353 0.36 11.77 -32.09
C GLN A 353 1.67 12.55 -31.89
N LYS A 354 2.77 12.08 -32.50
CA LYS A 354 4.05 12.78 -32.55
C LYS A 354 4.57 12.79 -33.99
N GLY A 355 4.28 13.87 -34.72
CA GLY A 355 4.54 13.92 -36.15
C GLY A 355 3.86 12.74 -36.85
N ASP A 356 4.62 11.94 -37.61
CA ASP A 356 4.12 10.74 -38.32
C ASP A 356 4.11 9.47 -37.43
N SER A 357 4.40 9.58 -36.15
CA SER A 357 4.49 8.44 -35.25
C SER A 357 3.55 8.58 -34.03
N TYR A 358 3.40 7.47 -33.29
CA TYR A 358 2.63 7.43 -32.06
C TYR A 358 3.52 7.26 -30.84
N GLN A 359 3.17 7.93 -29.75
CA GLN A 359 3.73 7.67 -28.44
C GLN A 359 2.71 6.93 -27.57
N ARG A 360 3.04 5.69 -27.16
CA ARG A 360 2.26 4.96 -26.16
C ARG A 360 2.58 5.49 -24.77
N LEU A 361 1.54 5.81 -24.00
CA LEU A 361 1.70 6.34 -22.64
C LEU A 361 1.69 5.25 -21.58
N TYR A 362 2.34 5.54 -20.46
CA TYR A 362 2.12 4.81 -19.21
C TYR A 362 0.66 4.97 -18.75
N PRO A 363 0.17 4.11 -17.86
CA PRO A 363 -1.20 4.22 -17.38
C PRO A 363 -1.58 5.64 -16.93
N ARG A 364 -2.77 6.06 -17.36
CA ARG A 364 -3.38 7.35 -17.01
C ARG A 364 -4.70 7.11 -16.31
N ILE A 365 -4.95 7.86 -15.24
CA ILE A 365 -6.28 7.94 -14.62
C ILE A 365 -7.05 9.02 -15.38
N VAL A 366 -8.28 8.72 -15.75
CA VAL A 366 -9.18 9.70 -16.38
C VAL A 366 -10.01 10.34 -15.29
N ILE A 367 -9.96 11.65 -15.23
CA ILE A 367 -10.67 12.46 -14.25
C ILE A 367 -11.51 13.54 -14.94
N ARG A 368 -12.47 14.07 -14.19
CA ARG A 368 -13.25 15.24 -14.55
C ARG A 368 -13.47 16.11 -13.31
N HIS A 369 -13.56 17.43 -13.50
CA HIS A 369 -14.01 18.32 -12.41
C HIS A 369 -15.43 17.95 -11.99
N LYS A 370 -15.68 17.88 -10.69
CA LYS A 370 -17.05 17.84 -10.19
C LYS A 370 -17.74 19.19 -10.47
N LYS A 371 -18.95 19.13 -10.94
CA LYS A 371 -19.78 20.34 -11.06
C LYS A 371 -20.04 20.84 -9.64
N GLN A 372 -19.66 22.09 -9.41
CA GLN A 372 -20.06 22.84 -8.22
C GLN A 372 -21.57 23.08 -8.22
#